data_3f1605e92780ae0f992bb267c4260c20
#
_entry.id   3f1605e92780ae0f992bb267c4260c20
#
_cell.length_a   1.000
_cell.length_b   1.000
_cell.length_c   1.000
_cell.angle_alpha   90.00
_cell.angle_beta   90.00
_cell.angle_gamma   90.00
#
_symmetry.space_group_name_H-M   'P 1'
#
loop_
_entity.id
_entity.type
_entity.pdbx_description
1 polymer ?
#
loop_
_entity_poly.entity_id
_entity_poly.type
_entity_poly.pdbx_seq_one_letter_code
_entity_poly.pdbx_strand_id
1 'polypeptide(L)'
;LLNNAVTGLYAPYTDTTEAQFDEALNIHFKGPFFLTQRLLPLLSDGGRILNVSSGLARFTQPGSATYAAMKGAMEVLTRYQAKELGARGISVNIIAPGAIETDFGGGHVRDNAELNQMLASQTALGRVGLPDDIGDAIAALLSDKLGWMNAQRIEVSGGMFL
;
A
#
# COMPACT_ATOMS: atom_id res chain seq x y z
N LEU A 1 -13.04 -0.39 -6.34
CA LEU A 1 -12.12 -1.52 -6.15
C LEU A 1 -11.00 -1.14 -5.19
N LEU A 2 -10.76 -1.95 -4.16
CA LEU A 2 -9.62 -1.80 -3.25
C LEU A 2 -8.68 -3.01 -3.41
N ASN A 3 -7.43 -2.76 -3.83
CA ASN A 3 -6.37 -3.77 -3.92
C ASN A 3 -5.55 -3.77 -2.62
N ASN A 4 -6.02 -4.53 -1.61
CA ASN A 4 -5.44 -4.56 -0.26
C ASN A 4 -4.75 -5.88 0.11
N ALA A 5 -4.85 -6.93 -0.70
CA ALA A 5 -4.21 -8.22 -0.38
C ALA A 5 -2.69 -8.04 -0.20
N VAL A 6 -2.17 -8.52 0.93
CA VAL A 6 -0.77 -8.32 1.31
C VAL A 6 -0.26 -9.46 2.19
N THR A 7 1.01 -9.82 2.00
CA THR A 7 1.77 -10.66 2.93
C THR A 7 3.06 -9.94 3.33
N GLY A 8 3.57 -10.23 4.50
CA GLY A 8 4.89 -9.79 4.93
C GLY A 8 5.96 -10.72 4.34
N LEU A 9 6.97 -10.16 3.69
CA LEU A 9 8.20 -10.86 3.35
C LEU A 9 9.37 -10.08 3.96
N TYR A 10 10.14 -10.74 4.78
CA TYR A 10 11.36 -10.21 5.35
C TYR A 10 12.53 -11.17 5.06
N ALA A 11 13.45 -10.74 4.22
CA ALA A 11 14.69 -11.45 3.92
C ALA A 11 15.78 -10.45 3.54
N PRO A 12 17.03 -10.62 4.02
CA PRO A 12 18.16 -9.84 3.52
C PRO A 12 18.26 -9.95 2.00
N TYR A 13 18.72 -8.88 1.35
CA TYR A 13 18.83 -8.87 -0.12
C TYR A 13 19.69 -10.02 -0.66
N THR A 14 20.77 -10.33 0.05
CA THR A 14 21.69 -11.42 -0.30
C THR A 14 21.11 -12.83 -0.18
N ASP A 15 20.06 -12.98 0.64
CA ASP A 15 19.51 -14.28 1.02
C ASP A 15 18.10 -14.48 0.45
N THR A 16 17.57 -13.45 -0.24
CA THR A 16 16.25 -13.55 -0.90
C THR A 16 16.32 -14.58 -2.01
N THR A 17 15.52 -15.63 -1.89
CA THR A 17 15.42 -16.67 -2.91
C THR A 17 14.50 -16.24 -4.06
N GLU A 18 14.69 -16.86 -5.23
CA GLU A 18 13.83 -16.65 -6.40
C GLU A 18 12.36 -16.99 -6.09
N ALA A 19 12.11 -18.05 -5.31
CA ALA A 19 10.76 -18.43 -4.89
C ALA A 19 10.09 -17.35 -4.02
N GLN A 20 10.82 -16.73 -3.08
CA GLN A 20 10.33 -15.63 -2.27
C GLN A 20 10.05 -14.39 -3.11
N PHE A 21 10.92 -14.10 -4.08
CA PHE A 21 10.70 -13.01 -5.03
C PHE A 21 9.43 -13.22 -5.86
N ASP A 22 9.24 -14.44 -6.41
CA ASP A 22 8.08 -14.79 -7.21
C ASP A 22 6.78 -14.75 -6.41
N GLU A 23 6.80 -15.18 -5.15
CA GLU A 23 5.66 -15.06 -4.24
C GLU A 23 5.30 -13.58 -4.03
N ALA A 24 6.27 -12.74 -3.70
CA ALA A 24 6.06 -11.31 -3.52
C ALA A 24 5.53 -10.64 -4.80
N LEU A 25 6.11 -10.96 -5.96
CA LEU A 25 5.65 -10.50 -7.26
C LEU A 25 4.19 -10.89 -7.52
N ASN A 26 3.86 -12.15 -7.30
CA ASN A 26 2.52 -12.68 -7.55
C ASN A 26 1.46 -11.99 -6.67
N ILE A 27 1.74 -11.79 -5.39
CA ILE A 27 0.79 -11.23 -4.43
C ILE A 27 0.69 -9.71 -4.58
N HIS A 28 1.84 -9.01 -4.62
CA HIS A 28 1.85 -7.56 -4.46
C HIS A 28 1.78 -6.77 -5.78
N PHE A 29 2.06 -7.42 -6.92
CA PHE A 29 2.05 -6.72 -8.21
C PHE A 29 1.21 -7.45 -9.26
N LYS A 30 1.54 -8.71 -9.60
CA LYS A 30 0.87 -9.45 -10.65
C LYS A 30 -0.61 -9.70 -10.34
N GLY A 31 -0.92 -10.06 -9.10
CA GLY A 31 -2.30 -10.26 -8.64
C GLY A 31 -3.16 -9.01 -8.81
N PRO A 32 -2.82 -7.87 -8.18
CA PRO A 32 -3.56 -6.61 -8.37
C PRO A 32 -3.64 -6.15 -9.82
N PHE A 33 -2.58 -6.32 -10.61
CA PHE A 33 -2.57 -5.96 -12.03
C PHE A 33 -3.67 -6.70 -12.79
N PHE A 34 -3.63 -8.03 -12.77
CA PHE A 34 -4.57 -8.84 -13.55
C PHE A 34 -5.96 -8.91 -12.94
N LEU A 35 -6.09 -8.84 -11.60
CA LEU A 35 -7.39 -8.73 -10.95
C LEU A 35 -8.11 -7.45 -11.39
N THR A 36 -7.42 -6.31 -11.33
CA THR A 36 -7.98 -5.04 -11.81
C THR A 36 -8.40 -5.14 -13.25
N GLN A 37 -7.52 -5.64 -14.14
CA GLN A 37 -7.82 -5.80 -15.57
C GLN A 37 -9.09 -6.64 -15.80
N ARG A 38 -9.23 -7.76 -15.11
CA ARG A 38 -10.40 -8.65 -15.25
C ARG A 38 -11.68 -8.06 -14.70
N LEU A 39 -11.58 -7.21 -13.68
CA LEU A 39 -12.74 -6.55 -13.07
C LEU A 39 -13.16 -5.25 -13.78
N LEU A 40 -12.33 -4.70 -14.68
CA LEU A 40 -12.66 -3.46 -15.40
C LEU A 40 -14.02 -3.46 -16.08
N PRO A 41 -14.49 -4.55 -16.72
CA PRO A 41 -15.82 -4.58 -17.33
C PRO A 41 -16.98 -4.48 -16.32
N LEU A 42 -16.72 -4.78 -15.04
CA LEU A 42 -17.70 -4.74 -13.95
C LEU A 42 -17.67 -3.41 -13.19
N LEU A 43 -16.65 -2.58 -13.39
CA LEU A 43 -16.58 -1.26 -12.78
C LEU A 43 -17.43 -0.26 -13.57
N SER A 44 -18.26 0.48 -12.84
CA SER A 44 -19.02 1.58 -13.43
C SER A 44 -18.12 2.73 -13.87
N ASP A 45 -18.54 3.48 -14.87
CA ASP A 45 -17.93 4.77 -15.20
C ASP A 45 -18.05 5.73 -14.01
N GLY A 46 -17.04 6.54 -13.77
CA GLY A 46 -16.94 7.36 -12.56
C GLY A 46 -16.49 6.58 -11.32
N GLY A 47 -16.21 5.28 -11.46
CA GLY A 47 -15.75 4.42 -10.37
C GLY A 47 -14.39 4.81 -9.79
N ARG A 48 -13.97 4.13 -8.71
CA ARG A 48 -12.72 4.41 -8.03
C ARG A 48 -11.92 3.14 -7.80
N ILE A 49 -10.62 3.23 -8.03
CA ILE A 49 -9.65 2.19 -7.70
C ILE A 49 -8.68 2.76 -6.68
N LEU A 50 -8.47 2.06 -5.58
CA LEU A 50 -7.48 2.39 -4.58
C LEU A 50 -6.52 1.21 -4.43
N ASN A 51 -5.25 1.47 -4.73
CA ASN A 51 -4.17 0.53 -4.51
C ASN A 51 -3.53 0.78 -3.13
N VAL A 52 -2.83 -0.22 -2.59
CA VAL A 52 -2.13 -0.08 -1.31
C VAL A 52 -0.63 -0.25 -1.52
N SER A 53 0.12 0.83 -1.29
CA SER A 53 1.58 0.87 -1.23
C SER A 53 2.08 0.64 0.20
N SER A 54 3.19 1.26 0.54
CA SER A 54 3.81 1.27 1.87
C SER A 54 4.72 2.48 2.00
N GLY A 55 4.95 2.95 3.22
CA GLY A 55 6.01 3.90 3.52
C GLY A 55 7.40 3.38 3.08
N LEU A 56 7.60 2.05 3.07
CA LEU A 56 8.85 1.42 2.62
C LEU A 56 9.19 1.65 1.13
N ALA A 57 8.26 2.14 0.32
CA ALA A 57 8.58 2.59 -1.04
C ALA A 57 9.27 3.97 -1.07
N ARG A 58 9.27 4.72 0.06
CA ARG A 58 9.92 6.04 0.22
C ARG A 58 11.16 5.99 1.09
N PHE A 59 11.09 5.30 2.23
CA PHE A 59 12.24 5.08 3.11
C PHE A 59 12.64 3.61 3.10
N THR A 60 13.85 3.31 3.60
CA THR A 60 14.41 1.96 3.52
C THR A 60 14.50 1.30 4.88
N GLN A 61 14.20 0.00 4.90
CA GLN A 61 14.45 -0.89 6.03
C GLN A 61 15.15 -2.16 5.51
N PRO A 62 16.32 -2.49 6.03
CA PRO A 62 17.00 -3.74 5.65
C PRO A 62 16.08 -4.95 5.76
N GLY A 63 16.16 -5.87 4.80
CA GLY A 63 15.30 -7.06 4.73
C GLY A 63 13.96 -6.86 4.03
N SER A 64 13.60 -5.64 3.63
CA SER A 64 12.32 -5.34 2.98
C SER A 64 12.43 -5.04 1.48
N ALA A 65 13.60 -5.25 0.87
CA ALA A 65 13.87 -4.79 -0.50
C ALA A 65 12.85 -5.31 -1.53
N THR A 66 12.57 -6.62 -1.52
CA THR A 66 11.63 -7.24 -2.47
C THR A 66 10.23 -6.69 -2.31
N TYR A 67 9.73 -6.64 -1.07
CA TYR A 67 8.42 -6.08 -0.75
C TYR A 67 8.32 -4.60 -1.20
N ALA A 68 9.31 -3.79 -0.82
CA ALA A 68 9.34 -2.37 -1.15
C ALA A 68 9.39 -2.12 -2.66
N ALA A 69 10.16 -2.93 -3.41
CA ALA A 69 10.22 -2.86 -4.87
C ALA A 69 8.85 -3.10 -5.51
N MET A 70 8.09 -4.12 -5.04
CA MET A 70 6.74 -4.39 -5.53
C MET A 70 5.76 -3.26 -5.20
N LYS A 71 5.88 -2.66 -4.01
CA LYS A 71 5.06 -1.50 -3.62
C LYS A 71 5.40 -0.26 -4.44
N GLY A 72 6.67 -0.02 -4.75
CA GLY A 72 7.08 1.02 -5.68
C GLY A 72 6.56 0.79 -7.11
N ALA A 73 6.58 -0.46 -7.60
CA ALA A 73 5.99 -0.83 -8.89
C ALA A 73 4.48 -0.51 -8.93
N MET A 74 3.75 -0.75 -7.83
CA MET A 74 2.32 -0.39 -7.72
C MET A 74 2.10 1.12 -7.79
N GLU A 75 3.01 1.94 -7.26
CA GLU A 75 2.92 3.40 -7.38
C GLU A 75 3.06 3.88 -8.84
N VAL A 76 3.95 3.24 -9.61
CA VAL A 76 4.06 3.48 -11.05
C VAL A 76 2.79 3.03 -11.77
N LEU A 77 2.34 1.79 -11.54
CA LEU A 77 1.14 1.22 -12.16
C LEU A 77 -0.09 2.11 -11.92
N THR A 78 -0.25 2.64 -10.71
CA THR A 78 -1.36 3.53 -10.35
C THR A 78 -1.46 4.73 -11.29
N ARG A 79 -0.34 5.36 -11.64
CA ARG A 79 -0.32 6.50 -12.57
C ARG A 79 -0.74 6.12 -13.99
N TYR A 80 -0.32 4.94 -14.46
CA TYR A 80 -0.73 4.42 -15.77
C TYR A 80 -2.22 4.06 -15.79
N GLN A 81 -2.70 3.35 -14.77
CA GLN A 81 -4.13 3.04 -14.62
C GLN A 81 -4.98 4.33 -14.60
N ALA A 82 -4.55 5.35 -13.85
CA ALA A 82 -5.25 6.64 -13.78
C ALA A 82 -5.33 7.32 -15.15
N LYS A 83 -4.25 7.27 -15.93
CA LYS A 83 -4.21 7.86 -17.27
C LYS A 83 -5.08 7.11 -18.27
N GLU A 84 -4.98 5.78 -18.28
CA GLU A 84 -5.66 4.93 -19.25
C GLU A 84 -7.18 4.82 -18.98
N LEU A 85 -7.59 4.88 -17.70
CA LEU A 85 -8.99 4.73 -17.29
C LEU A 85 -9.73 6.08 -17.18
N GLY A 86 -9.01 7.18 -17.32
CA GLY A 86 -9.56 8.53 -17.18
C GLY A 86 -10.71 8.85 -18.15
N ALA A 87 -10.70 8.29 -19.38
CA ALA A 87 -11.78 8.45 -20.35
C ALA A 87 -13.13 7.87 -19.86
N ARG A 88 -13.09 6.89 -18.92
CA ARG A 88 -14.28 6.35 -18.25
C ARG A 88 -14.62 7.11 -16.95
N GLY A 89 -13.93 8.21 -16.66
CA GLY A 89 -14.08 8.92 -15.38
C GLY A 89 -13.60 8.13 -14.16
N ILE A 90 -12.92 6.99 -14.35
CA ILE A 90 -12.40 6.17 -13.24
C ILE A 90 -11.16 6.83 -12.68
N SER A 91 -11.17 7.16 -11.38
CA SER A 91 -9.99 7.64 -10.68
C SER A 91 -9.22 6.49 -10.04
N VAL A 92 -7.90 6.58 -10.09
CA VAL A 92 -7.01 5.58 -9.50
C VAL A 92 -5.98 6.27 -8.62
N ASN A 93 -5.97 5.95 -7.35
CA ASN A 93 -5.03 6.48 -6.36
C ASN A 93 -4.35 5.34 -5.59
N ILE A 94 -3.33 5.68 -4.82
CA ILE A 94 -2.64 4.71 -3.98
C ILE A 94 -2.39 5.29 -2.59
N ILE A 95 -2.75 4.53 -1.56
CA ILE A 95 -2.48 4.87 -0.16
C ILE A 95 -1.20 4.16 0.29
N ALA A 96 -0.36 4.87 1.04
CA ALA A 96 0.88 4.34 1.61
C ALA A 96 0.84 4.43 3.14
N PRO A 97 0.40 3.35 3.82
CA PRO A 97 0.41 3.28 5.27
C PRO A 97 1.83 3.31 5.85
N GLY A 98 1.96 3.84 7.07
CA GLY A 98 3.10 3.63 7.94
C GLY A 98 3.03 2.30 8.67
N ALA A 99 3.64 2.23 9.86
CA ALA A 99 3.52 1.07 10.75
C ALA A 99 2.14 1.07 11.43
N ILE A 100 1.40 -0.03 11.28
CA ILE A 100 0.02 -0.17 11.78
C ILE A 100 -0.10 -1.44 12.62
N GLU A 101 -0.84 -1.39 13.72
CA GLU A 101 -1.13 -2.52 14.61
C GLU A 101 -2.15 -3.47 13.99
N THR A 102 -1.67 -4.36 13.13
CA THR A 102 -2.47 -5.39 12.44
C THR A 102 -1.79 -6.76 12.52
N ASP A 103 -2.41 -7.77 11.93
CA ASP A 103 -1.79 -9.10 11.76
C ASP A 103 -0.69 -9.13 10.67
N PHE A 104 -0.46 -8.02 9.98
CA PHE A 104 0.59 -7.94 8.96
C PHE A 104 1.96 -8.31 9.53
N GLY A 105 2.70 -9.15 8.79
CA GLY A 105 4.02 -9.62 9.23
C GLY A 105 3.96 -10.45 10.52
N GLY A 106 2.84 -11.11 10.83
CA GLY A 106 2.66 -11.92 12.05
C GLY A 106 2.35 -11.10 13.31
N GLY A 107 1.84 -9.88 13.16
CA GLY A 107 1.44 -9.04 14.28
C GLY A 107 2.58 -8.36 15.05
N HIS A 108 3.80 -8.40 14.52
CA HIS A 108 4.99 -7.92 15.25
C HIS A 108 4.88 -6.45 15.72
N VAL A 109 4.25 -5.58 14.94
CA VAL A 109 4.07 -4.17 15.35
C VAL A 109 3.13 -4.04 16.54
N ARG A 110 2.08 -4.87 16.59
CA ARG A 110 1.09 -4.86 17.67
C ARG A 110 1.61 -5.56 18.94
N ASP A 111 2.25 -6.73 18.76
CA ASP A 111 2.50 -7.68 19.86
C ASP A 111 3.90 -7.52 20.49
N ASN A 112 4.82 -6.79 19.84
CA ASN A 112 6.16 -6.51 20.37
C ASN A 112 6.24 -5.04 20.84
N ALA A 113 6.19 -4.84 22.15
CA ALA A 113 6.18 -3.51 22.76
C ALA A 113 7.46 -2.69 22.45
N GLU A 114 8.63 -3.32 22.37
CA GLU A 114 9.89 -2.63 22.07
C GLU A 114 9.91 -2.13 20.62
N LEU A 115 9.49 -2.99 19.67
CA LEU A 115 9.36 -2.62 18.27
C LEU A 115 8.32 -1.51 18.09
N ASN A 116 7.16 -1.64 18.73
CA ASN A 116 6.09 -0.63 18.70
C ASN A 116 6.60 0.73 19.16
N GLN A 117 7.27 0.75 20.33
CA GLN A 117 7.82 1.99 20.91
C GLN A 117 8.92 2.59 20.02
N MET A 118 9.78 1.75 19.44
CA MET A 118 10.82 2.20 18.51
C MET A 118 10.20 2.86 17.27
N LEU A 119 9.18 2.24 16.65
CA LEU A 119 8.47 2.80 15.49
C LEU A 119 7.67 4.05 15.85
N ALA A 120 7.05 4.09 17.02
CA ALA A 120 6.37 5.27 17.55
C ALA A 120 7.32 6.46 17.70
N SER A 121 8.55 6.23 18.16
CA SER A 121 9.58 7.27 18.29
C SER A 121 10.05 7.86 16.95
N GLN A 122 9.87 7.11 15.85
CA GLN A 122 10.17 7.55 14.48
C GLN A 122 8.96 8.17 13.77
N THR A 123 7.84 8.27 14.46
CA THR A 123 6.58 8.80 13.93
C THR A 123 6.26 10.16 14.56
N ALA A 124 6.03 11.19 13.77
CA ALA A 124 5.82 12.55 14.26
C ALA A 124 4.63 12.68 15.24
N LEU A 125 3.58 11.86 15.04
CA LEU A 125 2.44 11.79 15.96
C LEU A 125 2.71 10.98 17.23
N GLY A 126 3.94 10.44 17.42
CA GLY A 126 4.38 9.77 18.63
C GLY A 126 3.75 8.41 18.92
N ARG A 127 3.09 7.81 17.92
CA ARG A 127 2.50 6.47 18.02
C ARG A 127 2.53 5.74 16.67
N VAL A 128 2.43 4.44 16.70
CA VAL A 128 2.05 3.65 15.51
C VAL A 128 0.57 3.87 15.18
N GLY A 129 0.19 3.58 13.95
CA GLY A 129 -1.20 3.69 13.51
C GLY A 129 -2.06 2.53 14.00
N LEU A 130 -3.36 2.77 14.08
CA LEU A 130 -4.38 1.75 14.31
C LEU A 130 -5.06 1.38 12.97
N PRO A 131 -5.70 0.21 12.87
CA PRO A 131 -6.45 -0.17 11.66
C PRO A 131 -7.44 0.90 11.20
N ASP A 132 -8.14 1.55 12.14
CA ASP A 132 -9.14 2.58 11.85
C ASP A 132 -8.51 3.86 11.26
N ASP A 133 -7.28 4.22 11.62
CA ASP A 133 -6.56 5.35 10.99
C ASP A 133 -6.45 5.18 9.46
N ILE A 134 -6.32 3.91 9.02
CA ILE A 134 -6.25 3.58 7.59
C ILE A 134 -7.63 3.36 7.01
N GLY A 135 -8.53 2.71 7.73
CA GLY A 135 -9.90 2.45 7.32
C GLY A 135 -10.66 3.74 6.99
N ASP A 136 -10.59 4.73 7.87
CA ASP A 136 -11.23 6.03 7.69
C ASP A 136 -10.61 6.81 6.51
N ALA A 137 -9.30 6.76 6.35
CA ALA A 137 -8.63 7.35 5.20
C ALA A 137 -9.05 6.70 3.89
N ILE A 138 -9.16 5.36 3.84
CA ILE A 138 -9.66 4.62 2.67
C ILE A 138 -11.11 5.02 2.37
N ALA A 139 -11.97 5.08 3.37
CA ALA A 139 -13.37 5.48 3.20
C ALA A 139 -13.47 6.90 2.63
N ALA A 140 -12.67 7.84 3.12
CA ALA A 140 -12.61 9.20 2.61
C ALA A 140 -12.13 9.24 1.15
N LEU A 141 -11.04 8.50 0.82
CA LEU A 141 -10.47 8.45 -0.54
C LEU A 141 -11.41 7.82 -1.56
N LEU A 142 -12.26 6.89 -1.14
CA LEU A 142 -13.27 6.26 -1.99
C LEU A 142 -14.60 7.03 -2.03
N SER A 143 -14.74 8.11 -1.27
CA SER A 143 -15.97 8.93 -1.26
C SER A 143 -16.08 9.83 -2.50
N ASP A 144 -17.32 10.26 -2.80
CA ASP A 144 -17.57 11.18 -3.93
C ASP A 144 -17.01 12.59 -3.72
N LYS A 145 -16.62 12.93 -2.49
CA LYS A 145 -16.08 14.25 -2.14
C LYS A 145 -14.70 14.52 -2.76
N LEU A 146 -13.95 13.48 -3.11
CA LEU A 146 -12.59 13.57 -3.67
C LEU A 146 -12.54 13.22 -5.17
N GLY A 147 -13.60 13.54 -5.91
CA GLY A 147 -13.74 13.20 -7.33
C GLY A 147 -12.67 13.77 -8.27
N TRP A 148 -11.96 14.84 -7.86
CA TRP A 148 -10.86 15.44 -8.64
C TRP A 148 -9.48 14.90 -8.25
N MET A 149 -9.40 13.99 -7.27
CA MET A 149 -8.16 13.35 -6.88
C MET A 149 -7.88 12.14 -7.77
N ASN A 150 -6.80 12.19 -8.54
CA ASN A 150 -6.41 11.10 -9.44
C ASN A 150 -4.88 10.99 -9.54
N ALA A 151 -4.36 9.78 -9.70
CA ALA A 151 -2.94 9.45 -9.83
C ALA A 151 -2.08 9.84 -8.61
N GLN A 152 -2.69 10.03 -7.43
CA GLN A 152 -1.99 10.48 -6.24
C GLN A 152 -1.49 9.32 -5.38
N ARG A 153 -0.29 9.50 -4.80
CA ARG A 153 0.22 8.72 -3.69
C ARG A 153 -0.06 9.48 -2.40
N ILE A 154 -0.91 8.91 -1.58
CA ILE A 154 -1.31 9.52 -0.30
C ILE A 154 -0.64 8.72 0.82
N GLU A 155 0.29 9.34 1.53
CA GLU A 155 0.91 8.75 2.70
C GLU A 155 0.04 8.98 3.93
N VAL A 156 -0.29 7.89 4.63
CA VAL A 156 -1.03 7.88 5.89
C VAL A 156 -0.19 7.15 6.92
N SER A 157 0.79 7.84 7.46
CA SER A 157 1.86 7.25 8.28
C SER A 157 2.06 7.94 9.63
N GLY A 158 1.20 8.94 9.96
CA GLY A 158 1.42 9.76 11.15
C GLY A 158 2.71 10.60 11.08
N GLY A 159 3.30 10.77 9.88
CA GLY A 159 4.58 11.46 9.71
C GLY A 159 5.78 10.59 10.05
N MET A 160 5.74 9.31 9.72
CA MET A 160 6.85 8.39 9.94
C MET A 160 8.05 8.73 9.07
N PHE A 161 9.24 8.84 9.69
CA PHE A 161 10.51 9.18 9.03
C PHE A 161 10.44 10.46 8.19
N LEU A 162 9.87 11.53 8.73
CA LEU A 162 9.95 12.87 8.18
C LEU A 162 11.34 13.48 8.36
#